data_7870cb566e888f8f088491debbffd97e
#
_entry.id   7870cb566e888f8f088491debbffd97e
#
_cell.length_a   1.000
_cell.length_b   1.000
_cell.length_c   1.000
_cell.angle_alpha   90.00
_cell.angle_beta   90.00
_cell.angle_gamma   90.00
#
_symmetry.space_group_name_H-M   'P 1'
#
loop_
_entity.id
_entity.type
_entity.pdbx_description
1 polymer ?
#
loop_
_entity_poly.entity_id
_entity_poly.type
_entity_poly.pdbx_seq_one_letter_code
_entity_poly.pdbx_strand_id
1 'polypeptide(L)'
;MPTGVHLRDARQQLFDAAERVLLRDGPNGLTSRAVTDEAGCAKGVLHRHFTDFDAFLAELVLDRAARLQTQARALGDSAGTGTVADNLTGALTTLFGPVPVAIIPLITFRDELRARLRQARPGGGIAVLAEMTTAVSAYLTDERARGRIAADADIDSLTLSLVGGGHLLFADRASDPPTTSTVGKLVTTVLADVVQRRPR
;
A
#
# COMPACT_ATOMS: atom_id res chain seq x y z
N MET A 1 -25.62 -5.81 27.29
CA MET A 1 -25.63 -4.91 26.12
C MET A 1 -24.32 -5.07 25.35
N PRO A 2 -24.24 -5.82 24.25
CA PRO A 2 -23.01 -5.93 23.47
C PRO A 2 -23.08 -5.04 22.23
N THR A 3 -23.09 -3.71 22.40
CA THR A 3 -23.24 -2.75 21.30
C THR A 3 -21.93 -2.34 20.62
N GLY A 4 -20.79 -2.47 21.28
CA GLY A 4 -19.50 -2.03 20.73
C GLY A 4 -18.85 -3.05 19.77
N VAL A 5 -19.05 -4.32 19.97
CA VAL A 5 -18.49 -5.40 19.13
C VAL A 5 -19.23 -5.47 17.80
N HIS A 6 -20.55 -5.34 17.79
CA HIS A 6 -21.36 -5.34 16.56
C HIS A 6 -21.09 -4.15 15.64
N LEU A 7 -20.74 -2.98 16.18
CA LEU A 7 -20.46 -1.78 15.37
C LEU A 7 -19.11 -1.84 14.65
N ARG A 8 -18.08 -2.34 15.33
CA ARG A 8 -16.76 -2.57 14.70
C ARG A 8 -16.81 -3.69 13.67
N ASP A 9 -17.58 -4.72 13.93
CA ASP A 9 -17.77 -5.83 13.03
C ASP A 9 -18.47 -5.41 11.73
N ALA A 10 -19.54 -4.61 11.79
CA ALA A 10 -20.25 -4.11 10.60
C ALA A 10 -19.39 -3.18 9.73
N ARG A 11 -18.56 -2.32 10.32
CA ARG A 11 -17.63 -1.46 9.55
C ARG A 11 -16.57 -2.29 8.84
N GLN A 12 -15.99 -3.26 9.53
CA GLN A 12 -14.99 -4.16 8.97
C GLN A 12 -15.60 -5.04 7.87
N GLN A 13 -16.79 -5.57 8.07
CA GLN A 13 -17.52 -6.33 7.03
C GLN A 13 -17.75 -5.50 5.76
N LEU A 14 -18.11 -4.22 5.89
CA LEU A 14 -18.25 -3.30 4.75
C LEU A 14 -16.91 -3.03 4.07
N PHE A 15 -15.83 -2.87 4.81
CA PHE A 15 -14.49 -2.70 4.23
C PHE A 15 -14.02 -3.95 3.48
N ASP A 16 -14.22 -5.13 4.06
CA ASP A 16 -13.84 -6.39 3.43
C ASP A 16 -14.71 -6.68 2.19
N ALA A 17 -15.99 -6.32 2.20
CA ALA A 17 -16.88 -6.39 1.04
C ALA A 17 -16.42 -5.43 -0.06
N ALA A 18 -16.10 -4.17 0.29
CA ALA A 18 -15.59 -3.19 -0.66
C ALA A 18 -14.29 -3.64 -1.31
N GLU A 19 -13.40 -4.27 -0.55
CA GLU A 19 -12.16 -4.84 -1.04
C GLU A 19 -12.41 -5.95 -2.08
N ARG A 20 -13.33 -6.89 -1.79
CA ARG A 20 -13.70 -7.93 -2.75
C ARG A 20 -14.30 -7.36 -4.04
N VAL A 21 -15.20 -6.37 -3.92
CA VAL A 21 -15.78 -5.68 -5.08
C VAL A 21 -14.69 -4.94 -5.87
N LEU A 22 -13.81 -4.22 -5.20
CA LEU A 22 -12.72 -3.48 -5.84
C LEU A 22 -11.76 -4.40 -6.61
N LEU A 23 -11.45 -5.57 -6.05
CA LEU A 23 -10.58 -6.56 -6.70
C LEU A 23 -11.25 -7.23 -7.90
N ARG A 24 -12.53 -7.55 -7.79
CA ARG A 24 -13.30 -8.23 -8.84
C ARG A 24 -13.71 -7.28 -9.97
N ASP A 25 -14.32 -6.16 -9.62
CA ASP A 25 -15.04 -5.28 -10.56
C ASP A 25 -14.26 -3.97 -10.85
N GLY A 26 -13.16 -3.74 -10.15
CA GLY A 26 -12.34 -2.53 -10.29
C GLY A 26 -12.96 -1.27 -9.65
N PRO A 27 -12.28 -0.11 -9.79
CA PRO A 27 -12.72 1.15 -9.19
C PRO A 27 -14.10 1.61 -9.69
N ASN A 28 -14.43 1.34 -10.95
CA ASN A 28 -15.71 1.74 -11.56
C ASN A 28 -16.88 0.90 -11.06
N GLY A 29 -16.66 -0.37 -10.71
CA GLY A 29 -17.65 -1.25 -10.12
C GLY A 29 -17.90 -1.00 -8.64
N LEU A 30 -17.01 -0.26 -7.97
CA LEU A 30 -17.10 0.01 -6.54
C LEU A 30 -18.14 1.10 -6.24
N THR A 31 -19.35 0.66 -5.93
CA THR A 31 -20.50 1.51 -5.60
C THR A 31 -21.07 1.14 -4.23
N SER A 32 -21.81 2.08 -3.60
CA SER A 32 -22.49 1.81 -2.32
C SER A 32 -23.41 0.58 -2.39
N ARG A 33 -24.11 0.39 -3.51
CA ARG A 33 -24.96 -0.77 -3.74
C ARG A 33 -24.16 -2.05 -3.83
N ALA A 34 -23.13 -2.09 -4.69
CA ALA A 34 -22.28 -3.27 -4.85
C ALA A 34 -21.64 -3.71 -3.52
N VAL A 35 -21.20 -2.73 -2.69
CA VAL A 35 -20.63 -3.02 -1.36
C VAL A 35 -21.67 -3.61 -0.41
N THR A 36 -22.89 -3.04 -0.34
CA THR A 36 -23.93 -3.55 0.56
C THR A 36 -24.48 -4.91 0.11
N ASP A 37 -24.62 -5.12 -1.19
CA ASP A 37 -25.01 -6.41 -1.78
C ASP A 37 -23.95 -7.48 -1.48
N GLU A 38 -22.66 -7.17 -1.65
CA GLU A 38 -21.53 -8.05 -1.34
C GLU A 38 -21.39 -8.34 0.16
N ALA A 39 -21.71 -7.36 1.02
CA ALA A 39 -21.72 -7.53 2.47
C ALA A 39 -22.93 -8.30 2.99
N GLY A 40 -23.94 -8.57 2.15
CA GLY A 40 -25.18 -9.21 2.55
C GLY A 40 -26.02 -8.37 3.51
N CYS A 41 -25.95 -7.04 3.42
CA CYS A 41 -26.64 -6.13 4.34
C CYS A 41 -27.58 -5.14 3.62
N ALA A 42 -28.52 -4.58 4.37
CA ALA A 42 -29.46 -3.60 3.82
C ALA A 42 -28.72 -2.30 3.42
N LYS A 43 -29.12 -1.68 2.31
CA LYS A 43 -28.54 -0.44 1.77
C LYS A 43 -28.35 0.68 2.81
N GLY A 44 -29.25 0.80 3.80
CA GLY A 44 -29.17 1.80 4.85
C GLY A 44 -28.07 1.55 5.89
N VAL A 45 -27.41 0.37 5.91
CA VAL A 45 -26.36 0.06 6.88
C VAL A 45 -25.15 0.94 6.65
N LEU A 46 -24.72 1.13 5.39
CA LEU A 46 -23.59 1.99 5.06
C LEU A 46 -23.81 3.43 5.54
N HIS A 47 -25.01 3.98 5.29
CA HIS A 47 -25.37 5.35 5.70
C HIS A 47 -25.53 5.55 7.21
N ARG A 48 -25.68 4.48 7.98
CA ARG A 48 -25.64 4.56 9.45
C ARG A 48 -24.23 4.75 10.01
N HIS A 49 -23.22 4.31 9.27
CA HIS A 49 -21.82 4.32 9.71
C HIS A 49 -20.99 5.43 9.06
N PHE A 50 -21.41 5.92 7.89
CA PHE A 50 -20.67 6.89 7.09
C PHE A 50 -21.64 7.93 6.53
N THR A 51 -21.23 9.20 6.51
CA THR A 51 -22.04 10.33 6.05
C THR A 51 -22.44 10.17 4.57
N ASP A 52 -21.52 9.69 3.77
CA ASP A 52 -21.70 9.41 2.36
C ASP A 52 -20.71 8.34 1.88
N PHE A 53 -20.75 7.99 0.60
CA PHE A 53 -19.92 6.94 0.04
C PHE A 53 -18.43 7.34 -0.07
N ASP A 54 -18.12 8.61 -0.33
CA ASP A 54 -16.72 9.07 -0.38
C ASP A 54 -16.10 9.15 1.02
N ALA A 55 -16.88 9.42 2.07
CA ALA A 55 -16.44 9.28 3.45
C ALA A 55 -16.11 7.82 3.79
N PHE A 56 -16.97 6.88 3.39
CA PHE A 56 -16.69 5.45 3.51
C PHE A 56 -15.39 5.05 2.81
N LEU A 57 -15.20 5.48 1.56
CA LEU A 57 -13.99 5.19 0.78
C LEU A 57 -12.74 5.82 1.41
N ALA A 58 -12.83 7.02 1.94
CA ALA A 58 -11.71 7.67 2.63
C ALA A 58 -11.27 6.86 3.85
N GLU A 59 -12.21 6.41 4.66
CA GLU A 59 -11.91 5.59 5.82
C GLU A 59 -11.39 4.20 5.45
N LEU A 60 -11.91 3.57 4.38
CA LEU A 60 -11.35 2.34 3.83
C LEU A 60 -9.88 2.52 3.43
N VAL A 61 -9.57 3.57 2.69
CA VAL A 61 -8.19 3.86 2.27
C VAL A 61 -7.27 4.08 3.46
N LEU A 62 -7.72 4.83 4.46
CA LEU A 62 -6.93 5.09 5.68
C LEU A 62 -6.70 3.80 6.50
N ASP A 63 -7.70 2.93 6.60
CA ASP A 63 -7.55 1.63 7.27
C ASP A 63 -6.52 0.75 6.53
N ARG A 64 -6.56 0.70 5.21
CA ARG A 64 -5.59 -0.07 4.42
C ARG A 64 -4.19 0.54 4.46
N ALA A 65 -4.05 1.86 4.48
CA ALA A 65 -2.77 2.52 4.71
C ALA A 65 -2.18 2.19 6.10
N ALA A 66 -3.00 2.14 7.14
CA ALA A 66 -2.57 1.73 8.48
C ALA A 66 -2.10 0.26 8.52
N ARG A 67 -2.73 -0.64 7.77
CA ARG A 67 -2.28 -2.04 7.64
C ARG A 67 -0.94 -2.13 6.93
N LEU A 68 -0.70 -1.31 5.90
CA LEU A 68 0.60 -1.22 5.24
C LEU A 68 1.71 -0.79 6.19
N GLN A 69 1.45 0.13 7.12
CA GLN A 69 2.43 0.51 8.15
C GLN A 69 2.87 -0.68 8.99
N THR A 70 1.95 -1.61 9.30
CA THR A 70 2.30 -2.82 10.04
C THR A 70 3.21 -3.74 9.22
N GLN A 71 2.95 -3.89 7.92
CA GLN A 71 3.82 -4.65 7.00
C GLN A 71 5.16 -3.95 6.78
N ALA A 72 5.17 -2.63 6.71
CA ALA A 72 6.37 -1.81 6.57
C ALA A 72 7.34 -1.94 7.77
N ARG A 73 6.83 -2.16 8.98
CA ARG A 73 7.67 -2.42 10.17
C ARG A 73 8.53 -3.66 9.98
N ALA A 74 8.00 -4.72 9.36
CA ALA A 74 8.77 -5.93 9.09
C ALA A 74 10.00 -5.65 8.19
N LEU A 75 9.89 -4.72 7.24
CA LEU A 75 11.04 -4.27 6.45
C LEU A 75 12.08 -3.55 7.34
N GLY A 76 11.65 -2.62 8.19
CA GLY A 76 12.54 -1.95 9.15
C GLY A 76 13.25 -2.94 10.07
N ASP A 77 12.53 -3.91 10.63
CA ASP A 77 13.06 -4.94 11.52
C ASP A 77 14.09 -5.87 10.81
N SER A 78 14.04 -5.96 9.48
CA SER A 78 15.00 -6.74 8.70
C SER A 78 16.33 -6.01 8.45
N ALA A 79 16.45 -4.73 8.83
CA ALA A 79 17.67 -3.96 8.60
C ALA A 79 18.88 -4.57 9.30
N GLY A 80 19.97 -4.70 8.56
CA GLY A 80 21.19 -5.36 9.04
C GLY A 80 21.20 -6.88 8.91
N THR A 81 20.09 -7.51 8.53
CA THR A 81 19.96 -8.96 8.33
C THR A 81 19.82 -9.33 6.86
N GLY A 82 20.03 -10.58 6.49
CA GLY A 82 19.90 -11.05 5.10
C GLY A 82 20.68 -10.22 4.08
N THR A 83 20.20 -10.10 2.86
CA THR A 83 20.71 -9.15 1.88
C THR A 83 19.74 -7.97 1.70
N VAL A 84 20.27 -6.78 1.39
CA VAL A 84 19.45 -5.59 1.13
C VAL A 84 18.47 -5.86 -0.04
N ALA A 85 18.95 -6.58 -1.06
CA ALA A 85 18.15 -6.90 -2.23
C ALA A 85 17.00 -7.86 -1.92
N ASP A 86 17.24 -8.92 -1.14
CA ASP A 86 16.19 -9.90 -0.79
C ASP A 86 15.12 -9.26 0.10
N ASN A 87 15.54 -8.46 1.10
CA ASN A 87 14.64 -7.75 2.00
C ASN A 87 13.72 -6.80 1.23
N LEU A 88 14.26 -5.98 0.31
CA LEU A 88 13.48 -5.09 -0.54
C LEU A 88 12.59 -5.83 -1.54
N THR A 89 13.07 -6.93 -2.11
CA THR A 89 12.27 -7.76 -3.02
C THR A 89 11.04 -8.32 -2.32
N GLY A 90 11.22 -8.88 -1.12
CA GLY A 90 10.13 -9.39 -0.30
C GLY A 90 9.16 -8.28 0.12
N ALA A 91 9.68 -7.13 0.57
CA ALA A 91 8.88 -5.99 0.97
C ALA A 91 8.05 -5.43 -0.19
N LEU A 92 8.64 -5.17 -1.36
CA LEU A 92 7.92 -4.65 -2.52
C LEU A 92 6.84 -5.63 -2.99
N THR A 93 7.12 -6.94 -3.00
CA THR A 93 6.11 -7.96 -3.33
C THR A 93 4.92 -7.92 -2.38
N THR A 94 5.17 -7.69 -1.09
CA THR A 94 4.11 -7.62 -0.06
C THR A 94 3.36 -6.29 -0.11
N LEU A 95 4.07 -5.17 -0.21
CA LEU A 95 3.49 -3.83 -0.18
C LEU A 95 2.67 -3.52 -1.43
N PHE A 96 3.07 -4.05 -2.60
CA PHE A 96 2.33 -3.96 -3.85
C PHE A 96 1.35 -5.14 -4.04
N GLY A 97 0.81 -5.68 -2.96
CA GLY A 97 -0.27 -6.67 -3.04
C GLY A 97 -1.51 -6.14 -3.77
N PRO A 98 -2.47 -7.02 -4.10
CA PRO A 98 -3.61 -6.68 -4.98
C PRO A 98 -4.43 -5.48 -4.50
N VAL A 99 -4.68 -5.38 -3.20
CA VAL A 99 -5.53 -4.32 -2.62
C VAL A 99 -4.88 -2.94 -2.66
N PRO A 100 -3.63 -2.73 -2.18
CA PRO A 100 -2.93 -1.46 -2.35
C PRO A 100 -2.89 -0.98 -3.80
N VAL A 101 -2.58 -1.87 -4.74
CA VAL A 101 -2.54 -1.53 -6.17
C VAL A 101 -3.91 -1.12 -6.70
N ALA A 102 -4.99 -1.78 -6.27
CA ALA A 102 -6.35 -1.44 -6.67
C ALA A 102 -6.84 -0.10 -6.10
N ILE A 103 -6.35 0.30 -4.94
CA ILE A 103 -6.68 1.57 -4.27
C ILE A 103 -6.08 2.78 -5.00
N ILE A 104 -4.91 2.66 -5.61
CA ILE A 104 -4.22 3.78 -6.27
C ILE A 104 -5.10 4.44 -7.35
N PRO A 105 -5.64 3.71 -8.35
CA PRO A 105 -6.54 4.31 -9.34
C PRO A 105 -7.85 4.83 -8.72
N LEU A 106 -8.37 4.19 -7.67
CA LEU A 106 -9.54 4.66 -6.94
C LEU A 106 -9.33 6.09 -6.42
N ILE A 107 -8.17 6.37 -5.81
CA ILE A 107 -7.81 7.71 -5.33
C ILE A 107 -7.54 8.66 -6.50
N THR A 108 -6.84 8.19 -7.53
CA THR A 108 -6.40 9.02 -8.67
C THR A 108 -7.58 9.62 -9.44
N PHE A 109 -8.65 8.83 -9.63
CA PHE A 109 -9.78 9.23 -10.47
C PHE A 109 -11.00 9.76 -9.69
N ARG A 110 -10.91 9.94 -8.35
CA ARG A 110 -11.98 10.50 -7.52
C ARG A 110 -11.52 11.75 -6.78
N ASP A 111 -11.87 12.91 -7.32
CA ASP A 111 -11.43 14.19 -6.76
C ASP A 111 -11.93 14.42 -5.33
N GLU A 112 -13.19 14.07 -5.04
CA GLU A 112 -13.78 14.22 -3.72
C GLU A 112 -13.05 13.32 -2.68
N LEU A 113 -12.81 12.07 -3.03
CA LEU A 113 -12.04 11.15 -2.18
C LEU A 113 -10.64 11.70 -1.92
N ARG A 114 -9.97 12.20 -2.95
CA ARG A 114 -8.63 12.80 -2.85
C ARG A 114 -8.63 14.05 -1.96
N ALA A 115 -9.67 14.88 -2.04
CA ALA A 115 -9.82 16.05 -1.19
C ALA A 115 -9.96 15.65 0.29
N ARG A 116 -10.80 14.66 0.60
CA ARG A 116 -10.99 14.13 1.97
C ARG A 116 -9.72 13.52 2.53
N LEU A 117 -9.00 12.74 1.73
CA LEU A 117 -7.74 12.16 2.16
C LEU A 117 -6.68 13.22 2.46
N ARG A 118 -6.61 14.31 1.68
CA ARG A 118 -5.71 15.45 1.97
C ARG A 118 -6.08 16.17 3.27
N GLN A 119 -7.38 16.30 3.58
CA GLN A 119 -7.83 16.87 4.85
C GLN A 119 -7.46 15.99 6.05
N ALA A 120 -7.62 14.67 5.90
CA ALA A 120 -7.29 13.71 6.95
C ALA A 120 -5.77 13.55 7.16
N ARG A 121 -4.96 13.75 6.10
CA ARG A 121 -3.50 13.62 6.12
C ARG A 121 -2.85 14.76 5.32
N PRO A 122 -2.66 15.94 5.92
CA PRO A 122 -2.00 17.07 5.28
C PRO A 122 -0.57 16.71 4.85
N GLY A 123 -0.17 17.08 3.64
CA GLY A 123 1.17 16.87 3.08
C GLY A 123 1.37 15.50 2.41
N GLY A 124 0.37 14.63 2.38
CA GLY A 124 0.47 13.32 1.74
C GLY A 124 -0.03 13.32 0.29
N GLY A 125 0.73 12.70 -0.62
CA GLY A 125 0.27 12.30 -1.95
C GLY A 125 -0.78 11.17 -1.90
N ILE A 126 -0.66 10.17 -2.75
CA ILE A 126 -1.49 8.96 -2.66
C ILE A 126 -1.09 8.20 -1.39
N ALA A 127 -2.00 8.13 -0.40
CA ALA A 127 -1.72 7.65 0.95
C ALA A 127 -0.96 6.31 0.98
N VAL A 128 -1.35 5.36 0.15
CA VAL A 128 -0.72 4.05 0.03
C VAL A 128 0.74 4.15 -0.47
N LEU A 129 0.99 4.95 -1.52
CA LEU A 129 2.35 5.16 -2.03
C LEU A 129 3.22 5.93 -1.04
N ALA A 130 2.64 6.87 -0.30
CA ALA A 130 3.36 7.62 0.72
C ALA A 130 3.87 6.68 1.85
N GLU A 131 3.05 5.72 2.30
CA GLU A 131 3.49 4.72 3.28
C GLU A 131 4.64 3.85 2.75
N MET A 132 4.54 3.38 1.48
CA MET A 132 5.59 2.59 0.85
C MET A 132 6.90 3.40 0.73
N THR A 133 6.80 4.67 0.29
CA THR A 133 7.94 5.57 0.17
C THR A 133 8.63 5.77 1.53
N THR A 134 7.85 6.04 2.58
CA THR A 134 8.37 6.21 3.93
C THR A 134 9.10 4.95 4.42
N ALA A 135 8.50 3.78 4.21
CA ALA A 135 9.09 2.52 4.65
C ALA A 135 10.40 2.20 3.93
N VAL A 136 10.43 2.34 2.60
CA VAL A 136 11.62 2.06 1.79
C VAL A 136 12.74 3.05 2.09
N SER A 137 12.42 4.35 2.21
CA SER A 137 13.41 5.38 2.55
C SER A 137 14.02 5.16 3.93
N ALA A 138 13.21 4.86 4.94
CA ALA A 138 13.69 4.56 6.29
C ALA A 138 14.63 3.34 6.29
N TYR A 139 14.22 2.25 5.63
CA TYR A 139 15.03 1.04 5.52
C TYR A 139 16.38 1.30 4.83
N LEU A 140 16.38 1.98 3.68
CA LEU A 140 17.62 2.32 2.97
C LEU A 140 18.53 3.23 3.80
N THR A 141 17.96 4.17 4.56
CA THR A 141 18.70 5.04 5.48
C THR A 141 19.37 4.23 6.58
N ASP A 142 18.67 3.27 7.17
CA ASP A 142 19.21 2.36 8.19
C ASP A 142 20.33 1.47 7.62
N GLU A 143 20.16 0.93 6.43
CA GLU A 143 21.17 0.11 5.76
C GLU A 143 22.42 0.93 5.39
N ARG A 144 22.25 2.20 5.01
CA ARG A 144 23.35 3.14 4.80
C ARG A 144 24.10 3.44 6.10
N ALA A 145 23.39 3.68 7.20
CA ALA A 145 23.99 3.90 8.51
C ALA A 145 24.79 2.68 9.02
N ARG A 146 24.42 1.48 8.58
CA ARG A 146 25.12 0.22 8.85
C ARG A 146 26.28 -0.08 7.88
N GLY A 147 26.53 0.81 6.91
CA GLY A 147 27.60 0.64 5.92
C GLY A 147 27.32 -0.45 4.88
N ARG A 148 26.06 -0.86 4.70
CA ARG A 148 25.66 -1.88 3.70
C ARG A 148 25.23 -1.23 2.37
N ILE A 149 24.94 0.06 2.39
CA ILE A 149 24.74 0.93 1.24
C ILE A 149 25.83 2.02 1.29
N ALA A 150 26.28 2.47 0.14
CA ALA A 150 27.31 3.51 0.00
C ALA A 150 26.89 4.78 0.76
N ALA A 151 27.86 5.42 1.43
CA ALA A 151 27.60 6.58 2.28
C ALA A 151 27.05 7.79 1.49
N ASP A 152 27.42 7.90 0.23
CA ASP A 152 27.04 8.96 -0.72
C ASP A 152 25.81 8.59 -1.56
N ALA A 153 25.17 7.44 -1.31
CA ALA A 153 23.98 7.02 -2.03
C ALA A 153 22.82 8.01 -1.84
N ASP A 154 22.20 8.41 -2.93
CA ASP A 154 20.98 9.22 -2.95
C ASP A 154 19.76 8.36 -2.61
N ILE A 155 19.41 8.35 -1.31
CA ILE A 155 18.30 7.54 -0.80
C ILE A 155 16.96 7.96 -1.41
N ASP A 156 16.75 9.23 -1.70
CA ASP A 156 15.49 9.72 -2.25
C ASP A 156 15.29 9.23 -3.68
N SER A 157 16.33 9.30 -4.52
CA SER A 157 16.30 8.78 -5.89
C SER A 157 16.15 7.25 -5.92
N LEU A 158 16.84 6.52 -5.03
CA LEU A 158 16.69 5.06 -4.90
C LEU A 158 15.27 4.68 -4.49
N THR A 159 14.72 5.38 -3.49
CA THR A 159 13.35 5.17 -3.00
C THR A 159 12.33 5.42 -4.11
N LEU A 160 12.46 6.54 -4.81
CA LEU A 160 11.56 6.87 -5.93
C LEU A 160 11.63 5.82 -7.04
N SER A 161 12.82 5.36 -7.38
CA SER A 161 13.03 4.35 -8.41
C SER A 161 12.44 3.00 -8.02
N LEU A 162 12.62 2.56 -6.77
CA LEU A 162 12.08 1.30 -6.25
C LEU A 162 10.56 1.32 -6.14
N VAL A 163 9.98 2.38 -5.57
CA VAL A 163 8.52 2.51 -5.39
C VAL A 163 7.83 2.76 -6.73
N GLY A 164 8.38 3.64 -7.57
CA GLY A 164 7.84 3.93 -8.89
C GLY A 164 7.94 2.74 -9.85
N GLY A 165 9.09 2.07 -9.90
CA GLY A 165 9.30 0.85 -10.67
C GLY A 165 8.43 -0.31 -10.17
N GLY A 166 8.32 -0.47 -8.85
CA GLY A 166 7.39 -1.41 -8.23
C GLY A 166 5.96 -1.12 -8.64
N HIS A 167 5.50 0.11 -8.49
CA HIS A 167 4.16 0.48 -8.92
C HIS A 167 3.90 0.17 -10.39
N LEU A 168 4.84 0.48 -11.27
CA LEU A 168 4.71 0.18 -12.70
C LEU A 168 4.60 -1.33 -12.98
N LEU A 169 5.40 -2.15 -12.29
CA LEU A 169 5.36 -3.61 -12.45
C LEU A 169 4.01 -4.23 -12.05
N PHE A 170 3.37 -3.68 -11.01
CA PHE A 170 2.12 -4.21 -10.46
C PHE A 170 0.86 -3.48 -11.00
N ALA A 171 1.01 -2.42 -11.81
CA ALA A 171 -0.11 -1.58 -12.27
C ALA A 171 -1.05 -2.31 -13.23
N ASP A 172 -0.55 -3.27 -14.02
CA ASP A 172 -1.38 -4.03 -14.95
C ASP A 172 -2.11 -5.16 -14.21
N ARG A 173 -3.37 -4.90 -13.90
CA ARG A 173 -4.26 -5.85 -13.22
C ARG A 173 -4.84 -6.92 -14.15
N ALA A 174 -4.68 -6.77 -15.47
CA ALA A 174 -5.16 -7.74 -16.45
C ALA A 174 -4.15 -8.87 -16.69
N SER A 175 -2.89 -8.64 -16.34
CA SER A 175 -1.82 -9.62 -16.43
C SER A 175 -1.60 -10.36 -15.11
N ASP A 176 -0.93 -11.50 -15.19
CA ASP A 176 -0.47 -12.20 -13.98
C ASP A 176 0.45 -11.28 -13.14
N PRO A 177 0.37 -11.36 -11.81
CA PRO A 177 1.23 -10.57 -10.95
C PRO A 177 2.71 -10.87 -11.24
N PRO A 178 3.60 -9.85 -11.13
CA PRO A 178 5.02 -10.05 -11.41
C PRO A 178 5.60 -11.11 -10.47
N THR A 179 6.47 -11.96 -11.03
CA THR A 179 7.16 -12.97 -10.24
C THR A 179 8.17 -12.31 -9.28
N THR A 180 8.53 -12.98 -8.19
CA THR A 180 9.60 -12.56 -7.28
C THR A 180 10.91 -12.29 -8.03
N SER A 181 11.21 -13.07 -9.07
CA SER A 181 12.39 -12.87 -9.94
C SER A 181 12.32 -11.53 -10.69
N THR A 182 11.14 -11.15 -11.19
CA THR A 182 10.96 -9.86 -11.88
C THR A 182 11.15 -8.68 -10.93
N VAL A 183 10.58 -8.75 -9.73
CA VAL A 183 10.77 -7.74 -8.69
C VAL A 183 12.24 -7.69 -8.25
N GLY A 184 12.88 -8.84 -8.06
CA GLY A 184 14.30 -8.94 -7.72
C GLY A 184 15.23 -8.32 -8.76
N LYS A 185 14.90 -8.45 -10.06
CA LYS A 185 15.67 -7.78 -11.14
C LYS A 185 15.55 -6.25 -11.04
N LEU A 186 14.37 -5.71 -10.79
CA LEU A 186 14.21 -4.28 -10.55
C LEU A 186 15.09 -3.83 -9.38
N VAL A 187 14.98 -4.50 -8.24
CA VAL A 187 15.73 -4.16 -7.03
C VAL A 187 17.23 -4.22 -7.26
N THR A 188 17.74 -5.32 -7.84
CA THR A 188 19.18 -5.47 -8.09
C THR A 188 19.71 -4.46 -9.11
N THR A 189 18.91 -4.08 -10.10
CA THR A 189 19.29 -3.04 -11.07
C THR A 189 19.39 -1.66 -10.41
N VAL A 190 18.40 -1.31 -9.59
CA VAL A 190 18.41 0.01 -8.88
C VAL A 190 19.54 0.09 -7.87
N LEU A 191 19.90 -1.02 -7.23
CA LEU A 191 20.94 -1.06 -6.19
C LEU A 191 22.36 -1.41 -6.72
N ALA A 192 22.54 -1.61 -8.02
CA ALA A 192 23.76 -2.19 -8.60
C ALA A 192 25.06 -1.52 -8.17
N ASP A 193 25.04 -0.18 -8.07
CA ASP A 193 26.25 0.62 -7.81
C ASP A 193 26.36 1.07 -6.34
N VAL A 194 25.33 0.82 -5.52
CA VAL A 194 25.28 1.37 -4.15
C VAL A 194 25.38 0.31 -3.06
N VAL A 195 25.07 -0.96 -3.35
CA VAL A 195 25.18 -2.03 -2.35
C VAL A 195 26.65 -2.44 -2.20
N GLN A 196 27.18 -2.25 -1.00
CA GLN A 196 28.53 -2.67 -0.65
C GLN A 196 28.59 -4.22 -0.64
N ARG A 197 29.40 -4.81 -1.52
CA ARG A 197 29.72 -6.25 -1.46
C ARG A 197 30.54 -6.46 -0.17
N ARG A 198 30.06 -7.29 0.75
CA ARG A 198 30.90 -7.74 1.88
C ARG A 198 32.21 -8.27 1.30
N PRO A 199 33.37 -7.78 1.75
CA PRO A 199 34.63 -8.46 1.42
C PRO A 199 34.52 -9.91 1.92
N ARG A 200 34.93 -10.85 1.08
CA ARG A 200 34.97 -12.29 1.41
C ARG A 200 35.99 -12.55 2.51
#